data_5b5f052ad422aea86ec9b11b253f526c
#
_entry.id   5b5f052ad422aea86ec9b11b253f526c
#
_cell.length_a   1.000
_cell.length_b   1.000
_cell.length_c   1.000
_cell.angle_alpha   90.00
_cell.angle_beta   90.00
_cell.angle_gamma   90.00
#
_symmetry.space_group_name_H-M   'P 1'
#
loop_
_entity.id
_entity.type
_entity.pdbx_description
1 polymer ?
#
loop_
_entity_poly.entity_id
_entity_poly.type
_entity_poly.pdbx_seq_one_letter_code
_entity_poly.pdbx_strand_id
1 'polypeptide(L)'
;MEIIISNSSDRPIYEQIMTQIKAQILSGELEGGEQLPSIRALANSLRVSAITTKRAYADLEAKGFIETVQGKGSFVAGGNEELIREEHLREVEGLMGRAVEAGRAIGLSDTELSEMFALTLE
;
A
#
# COMPACT_ATOMS: atom_id res chain seq x y z
N MET A 1 7.85 5.77 11.87
CA MET A 1 7.40 4.69 10.95
C MET A 1 7.50 3.35 11.67
N GLU A 2 6.41 2.65 11.76
CA GLU A 2 6.39 1.34 12.40
C GLU A 2 5.92 0.28 11.41
N ILE A 3 6.69 -0.80 11.31
CA ILE A 3 6.40 -1.93 10.42
C ILE A 3 6.32 -3.20 11.26
N ILE A 4 5.26 -3.98 11.07
CA ILE A 4 5.05 -5.24 11.76
C ILE A 4 5.10 -6.37 10.75
N ILE A 5 6.01 -7.32 10.96
CA ILE A 5 6.17 -8.47 10.08
C ILE A 5 5.49 -9.69 10.69
N SER A 6 4.68 -10.37 9.91
CA SER A 6 4.02 -11.60 10.30
C SER A 6 4.59 -12.78 9.49
N ASN A 7 5.16 -13.75 10.19
CA ASN A 7 5.68 -14.98 9.56
C ASN A 7 4.55 -15.97 9.23
N SER A 8 3.36 -15.75 9.79
CA SER A 8 2.19 -16.60 9.53
C SER A 8 1.35 -16.10 8.35
N SER A 9 1.68 -14.93 7.78
CA SER A 9 1.00 -14.41 6.61
C SER A 9 1.44 -15.14 5.34
N ASP A 10 0.52 -15.30 4.39
CA ASP A 10 0.81 -15.86 3.07
C ASP A 10 1.62 -14.88 2.20
N ARG A 11 1.67 -13.61 2.57
CA ARG A 11 2.35 -12.58 1.79
C ARG A 11 3.86 -12.61 2.02
N PRO A 12 4.65 -12.46 0.95
CA PRO A 12 6.11 -12.33 1.10
C PRO A 12 6.47 -11.14 2.00
N ILE A 13 7.60 -11.23 2.67
CA ILE A 13 8.03 -10.18 3.60
C ILE A 13 8.20 -8.83 2.89
N TYR A 14 8.78 -8.82 1.68
CA TYR A 14 8.95 -7.55 0.96
C TYR A 14 7.61 -6.87 0.69
N GLU A 15 6.57 -7.65 0.40
CA GLU A 15 5.23 -7.13 0.15
C GLU A 15 4.61 -6.56 1.42
N GLN A 16 4.84 -7.22 2.57
CA GLN A 16 4.38 -6.72 3.87
C GLN A 16 5.01 -5.36 4.18
N ILE A 17 6.31 -5.22 3.93
CA ILE A 17 7.01 -3.95 4.12
C ILE A 17 6.45 -2.88 3.19
N MET A 18 6.37 -3.18 1.91
CA MET A 18 5.89 -2.25 0.88
C MET A 18 4.47 -1.79 1.17
N THR A 19 3.58 -2.72 1.48
CA THR A 19 2.17 -2.41 1.74
C THR A 19 2.00 -1.50 2.96
N GLN A 20 2.77 -1.73 4.02
CA GLN A 20 2.67 -0.91 5.23
C GLN A 20 3.24 0.48 5.04
N ILE A 21 4.36 0.62 4.35
CA ILE A 21 4.91 1.95 4.03
C ILE A 21 3.93 2.71 3.13
N LYS A 22 3.42 2.05 2.10
CA LYS A 22 2.42 2.63 1.20
C LYS A 22 1.19 3.12 1.97
N ALA A 23 0.67 2.30 2.88
CA ALA A 23 -0.49 2.67 3.69
C ALA A 23 -0.22 3.91 4.56
N GLN A 24 0.98 4.00 5.12
CA GLN A 24 1.35 5.15 5.94
C GLN A 24 1.51 6.44 5.12
N ILE A 25 1.97 6.31 3.87
CA ILE A 25 2.02 7.45 2.95
C ILE A 25 0.61 7.88 2.55
N LEU A 26 -0.25 6.91 2.22
CA LEU A 26 -1.63 7.20 1.80
C LEU A 26 -2.47 7.82 2.92
N SER A 27 -2.22 7.44 4.17
CA SER A 27 -2.93 7.99 5.33
C SER A 27 -2.41 9.36 5.77
N GLY A 28 -1.27 9.78 5.24
CA GLY A 28 -0.62 11.02 5.67
C GLY A 28 0.26 10.87 6.91
N GLU A 29 0.37 9.67 7.48
CA GLU A 29 1.26 9.41 8.61
C GLU A 29 2.73 9.67 8.23
N LEU A 30 3.10 9.31 6.99
CA LEU A 30 4.37 9.70 6.40
C LEU A 30 4.10 10.82 5.40
N GLU A 31 4.67 11.98 5.65
CA GLU A 31 4.45 13.16 4.82
C GLU A 31 5.43 13.24 3.65
N GLY A 32 5.02 13.94 2.59
CA GLY A 32 5.89 14.17 1.45
C GLY A 32 7.19 14.85 1.87
N GLY A 33 8.32 14.35 1.38
CA GLY A 33 9.63 14.85 1.74
C GLY A 33 10.24 14.23 3.00
N GLU A 34 9.46 13.48 3.76
CA GLU A 34 9.97 12.85 4.98
C GLU A 34 10.99 11.76 4.65
N GLN A 35 12.11 11.75 5.37
CA GLN A 35 13.15 10.76 5.15
C GLN A 35 12.76 9.42 5.76
N LEU A 36 12.93 8.36 4.97
CA LEU A 36 12.73 6.99 5.42
C LEU A 36 14.02 6.44 6.03
N PRO A 37 13.92 5.41 6.90
CA PRO A 37 15.12 4.71 7.35
C PRO A 37 15.90 4.17 6.16
N SER A 38 17.22 4.04 6.29
CA SER A 38 18.00 3.39 5.26
C SER A 38 17.57 1.92 5.13
N ILE A 39 17.81 1.34 3.97
CA ILE A 39 17.51 -0.07 3.73
C ILE A 39 18.15 -0.96 4.80
N ARG A 40 19.42 -0.69 5.11
CA ARG A 40 20.14 -1.47 6.12
C ARG A 40 19.56 -1.29 7.52
N ALA A 41 19.24 -0.05 7.88
CA ALA A 41 18.67 0.23 9.19
C ALA A 41 17.31 -0.45 9.38
N LEU A 42 16.45 -0.37 8.36
CA LEU A 42 15.14 -1.03 8.43
C LEU A 42 15.27 -2.55 8.45
N ALA A 43 16.15 -3.10 7.62
CA ALA A 43 16.38 -4.54 7.59
C ALA A 43 16.85 -5.05 8.95
N ASN A 44 17.79 -4.34 9.58
CA ASN A 44 18.28 -4.70 10.93
C ASN A 44 17.17 -4.58 11.97
N SER A 45 16.40 -3.52 11.92
CA SER A 45 15.29 -3.29 12.85
C SER A 45 14.23 -4.39 12.76
N LEU A 46 13.91 -4.83 11.56
CA LEU A 46 12.89 -5.86 11.32
C LEU A 46 13.45 -7.28 11.36
N ARG A 47 14.76 -7.43 11.44
CA ARG A 47 15.47 -8.72 11.40
C ARG A 47 15.16 -9.49 10.11
N VAL A 48 15.18 -8.77 8.99
CA VAL A 48 15.00 -9.33 7.66
C VAL A 48 16.23 -9.04 6.81
N SER A 49 16.33 -9.67 5.64
CA SER A 49 17.48 -9.44 4.77
C SER A 49 17.45 -8.05 4.15
N ALA A 50 18.63 -7.49 3.89
CA ALA A 50 18.74 -6.22 3.17
C ALA A 50 18.20 -6.33 1.76
N ILE A 51 18.33 -7.49 1.11
CA ILE A 51 17.81 -7.74 -0.24
C ILE A 51 16.29 -7.63 -0.26
N THR A 52 15.62 -8.21 0.73
CA THR A 52 14.16 -8.15 0.88
C THR A 52 13.69 -6.71 1.06
N THR A 53 14.36 -5.96 1.94
CA THR A 53 14.04 -4.56 2.20
C THR A 53 14.29 -3.70 0.95
N LYS A 54 15.39 -3.96 0.26
CA LYS A 54 15.71 -3.25 -0.98
C LYS A 54 14.63 -3.46 -2.04
N ARG A 55 14.11 -4.68 -2.14
CA ARG A 55 13.02 -4.97 -3.08
C ARG A 55 11.77 -4.16 -2.76
N ALA A 56 11.41 -4.07 -1.48
CA ALA A 56 10.27 -3.27 -1.06
C ALA A 56 10.43 -1.80 -1.45
N TYR A 57 11.62 -1.24 -1.19
CA TYR A 57 11.91 0.15 -1.55
C TYR A 57 11.92 0.36 -3.06
N ALA A 58 12.47 -0.58 -3.82
CA ALA A 58 12.47 -0.50 -5.28
C ALA A 58 11.06 -0.49 -5.86
N ASP A 59 10.17 -1.33 -5.30
CA ASP A 59 8.77 -1.37 -5.73
C ASP A 59 8.06 -0.05 -5.42
N LEU A 60 8.29 0.51 -4.23
CA LEU A 60 7.72 1.81 -3.86
C LEU A 60 8.23 2.94 -4.76
N GLU A 61 9.52 2.92 -5.09
CA GLU A 61 10.11 3.90 -5.97
C GLU A 61 9.56 3.79 -7.40
N ALA A 62 9.44 2.56 -7.90
CA ALA A 62 8.89 2.31 -9.23
C ALA A 62 7.45 2.81 -9.36
N LYS A 63 6.69 2.75 -8.27
CA LYS A 63 5.30 3.23 -8.21
C LYS A 63 5.19 4.72 -7.90
N GLY A 64 6.31 5.40 -7.64
CA GLY A 64 6.33 6.84 -7.39
C GLY A 64 6.01 7.25 -5.96
N PHE A 65 5.95 6.33 -5.01
CA PHE A 65 5.67 6.67 -3.61
C PHE A 65 6.88 7.22 -2.87
N ILE A 66 8.08 6.77 -3.24
CA ILE A 66 9.32 7.24 -2.64
C ILE A 66 10.32 7.59 -3.73
N GLU A 67 11.33 8.35 -3.36
CA GLU A 67 12.43 8.67 -4.26
C GLU A 67 13.75 8.54 -3.51
N THR A 68 14.76 8.05 -4.22
CA THR A 68 16.10 7.91 -3.67
C THR A 68 16.96 9.06 -4.16
N VAL A 69 17.61 9.74 -3.23
CA VAL A 69 18.56 10.79 -3.53
C VAL A 69 19.94 10.26 -3.21
N GLN A 70 20.77 10.11 -4.23
CA GLN A 70 22.09 9.53 -4.08
C GLN A 70 22.91 10.28 -3.04
N GLY A 71 23.49 9.56 -2.11
CA GLY A 71 24.28 10.11 -1.02
C GLY A 71 23.47 10.68 0.14
N LYS A 72 22.15 10.75 0.03
CA LYS A 72 21.29 11.32 1.09
C LYS A 72 20.27 10.32 1.64
N GLY A 73 19.80 9.37 0.84
CA GLY A 73 18.87 8.35 1.28
C GLY A 73 17.57 8.33 0.50
N SER A 74 16.57 7.68 1.08
CA SER A 74 15.23 7.54 0.50
C SER A 74 14.24 8.42 1.24
N PHE A 75 13.35 9.04 0.49
CA PHE A 75 12.40 10.02 1.00
C PHE A 75 11.01 9.74 0.42
N VAL A 76 9.98 10.07 1.17
CA VAL A 76 8.62 10.07 0.64
C VAL A 76 8.55 11.10 -0.48
N ALA A 77 8.03 10.70 -1.64
CA ALA A 77 7.96 11.60 -2.79
C ALA A 77 7.04 12.78 -2.50
N GLY A 78 7.48 13.98 -2.85
CA GLY A 78 6.69 15.20 -2.73
C GLY A 78 5.84 15.41 -3.98
N GLY A 79 4.75 16.22 -3.85
CA GLY A 79 3.90 16.56 -4.99
C GLY A 79 3.15 15.37 -5.59
N ASN A 80 2.85 14.37 -4.78
CA ASN A 80 2.29 13.09 -5.23
C ASN A 80 0.78 12.95 -4.91
N GLU A 81 0.07 14.03 -4.66
CA GLU A 81 -1.36 13.99 -4.30
C GLU A 81 -2.19 13.28 -5.36
N GLU A 82 -1.90 13.53 -6.63
CA GLU A 82 -2.62 12.90 -7.73
C GLU A 82 -2.38 11.39 -7.76
N LEU A 83 -1.13 10.97 -7.57
CA LEU A 83 -0.77 9.56 -7.49
C LEU A 83 -1.47 8.87 -6.33
N ILE A 84 -1.49 9.52 -5.17
CA ILE A 84 -2.16 9.01 -3.97
C ILE A 84 -3.66 8.84 -4.24
N ARG A 85 -4.28 9.83 -4.89
CA ARG A 85 -5.69 9.76 -5.25
C ARG A 85 -5.97 8.61 -6.20
N GLU A 86 -5.13 8.40 -7.21
CA GLU A 86 -5.28 7.29 -8.15
C GLU A 86 -5.20 5.94 -7.46
N GLU A 87 -4.28 5.78 -6.51
CA GLU A 87 -4.16 4.53 -5.75
C GLU A 87 -5.38 4.27 -4.89
N HIS A 88 -5.92 5.32 -4.25
CA HIS A 88 -7.16 5.20 -3.48
C HIS A 88 -8.33 4.80 -4.37
N LEU A 89 -8.43 5.39 -5.56
CA LEU A 89 -9.49 5.04 -6.52
C LEU A 89 -9.39 3.58 -6.96
N ARG A 90 -8.18 3.08 -7.22
CA ARG A 90 -7.98 1.66 -7.57
C ARG A 90 -8.41 0.74 -6.43
N GLU A 91 -8.11 1.14 -5.20
CA GLU A 91 -8.53 0.36 -4.03
C GLU A 91 -10.05 0.30 -3.94
N VAL A 92 -10.72 1.44 -4.11
CA VAL A 92 -12.19 1.50 -4.10
C VAL A 92 -12.77 0.62 -5.20
N GLU A 93 -12.25 0.74 -6.42
CA GLU A 93 -12.70 -0.08 -7.56
C GLU A 93 -12.51 -1.58 -7.29
N GLY A 94 -11.37 -1.94 -6.70
CA GLY A 94 -11.09 -3.33 -6.35
C GLY A 94 -12.07 -3.88 -5.31
N LEU A 95 -12.40 -3.08 -4.31
CA LEU A 95 -13.38 -3.47 -3.27
C LEU A 95 -14.77 -3.63 -3.87
N MET A 96 -15.16 -2.71 -4.75
CA MET A 96 -16.44 -2.81 -5.47
C MET A 96 -16.51 -4.08 -6.31
N GLY A 97 -15.43 -4.38 -7.05
CA GLY A 97 -15.36 -5.60 -7.85
C GLY A 97 -15.50 -6.87 -7.03
N ARG A 98 -14.83 -6.91 -5.87
CA ARG A 98 -14.93 -8.06 -4.96
C ARG A 98 -16.34 -8.19 -4.37
N ALA A 99 -17.00 -7.07 -4.08
CA ALA A 99 -18.38 -7.10 -3.61
C ALA A 99 -19.31 -7.68 -4.68
N VAL A 100 -19.13 -7.29 -5.94
CA VAL A 100 -19.91 -7.81 -7.05
C VAL A 100 -19.68 -9.32 -7.21
N GLU A 101 -18.42 -9.76 -7.19
CA GLU A 101 -18.09 -11.19 -7.29
C GLU A 101 -18.73 -12.01 -6.15
N ALA A 102 -18.65 -11.50 -4.93
CA ALA A 102 -19.25 -12.17 -3.77
C ALA A 102 -20.76 -12.27 -3.92
N GLY A 103 -21.42 -11.22 -4.39
CA GLY A 103 -22.87 -11.24 -4.61
C GLY A 103 -23.29 -12.21 -5.70
N ARG A 104 -22.57 -12.23 -6.81
CA ARG A 104 -22.86 -13.16 -7.91
C ARG A 104 -22.65 -14.61 -7.51
N ALA A 105 -21.70 -14.88 -6.63
CA ALA A 105 -21.43 -16.22 -6.12
C ALA A 105 -22.65 -16.83 -5.39
N ILE A 106 -23.49 -15.98 -4.79
CA ILE A 106 -24.72 -16.43 -4.11
C ILE A 106 -25.98 -16.11 -4.92
N GLY A 107 -25.83 -15.76 -6.19
CA GLY A 107 -26.95 -15.59 -7.11
C GLY A 107 -27.67 -14.26 -7.06
N LEU A 108 -27.06 -13.22 -6.48
CA LEU A 108 -27.67 -11.89 -6.48
C LEU A 108 -27.70 -11.32 -7.90
N SER A 109 -28.81 -10.72 -8.30
CA SER A 109 -28.94 -10.04 -9.57
C SER A 109 -28.29 -8.65 -9.50
N ASP A 110 -28.06 -8.06 -10.67
CA ASP A 110 -27.53 -6.69 -10.75
C ASP A 110 -28.45 -5.70 -10.03
N THR A 111 -29.77 -5.88 -10.14
CA THR A 111 -30.74 -5.03 -9.44
C THR A 111 -30.59 -5.16 -7.93
N GLU A 112 -30.49 -6.40 -7.43
CA GLU A 112 -30.29 -6.64 -5.99
C GLU A 112 -28.99 -6.03 -5.48
N LEU A 113 -27.90 -6.19 -6.23
CA LEU A 113 -26.61 -5.58 -5.89
C LEU A 113 -26.70 -4.06 -5.87
N SER A 114 -27.37 -3.46 -6.85
CA SER A 114 -27.55 -2.00 -6.90
C SER A 114 -28.35 -1.49 -5.71
N GLU A 115 -29.40 -2.21 -5.31
CA GLU A 115 -30.22 -1.85 -4.15
C GLU A 115 -29.44 -1.94 -2.84
N MET A 116 -28.66 -3.01 -2.66
CA MET A 116 -27.79 -3.17 -1.49
C MET A 116 -26.77 -2.05 -1.41
N PHE A 117 -26.16 -1.73 -2.54
CA PHE A 117 -25.18 -0.66 -2.61
C PHE A 117 -25.79 0.70 -2.25
N ALA A 118 -26.97 0.99 -2.77
CA ALA A 118 -27.68 2.23 -2.45
C ALA A 118 -27.94 2.35 -0.94
N LEU A 119 -28.31 1.24 -0.28
CA LEU A 119 -28.51 1.23 1.17
C LEU A 119 -27.21 1.46 1.92
N THR A 120 -26.11 0.95 1.40
CA THR A 120 -24.79 1.13 2.01
C THR A 120 -24.34 2.58 1.99
N LEU A 121 -24.81 3.37 1.02
CA LEU A 121 -24.48 4.78 0.89
C LEU A 121 -25.22 5.70 1.86
N GLU A 122 -26.23 5.22 2.56
CA GLU A 122 -27.01 6.01 3.53
C GLU A 122 -26.25 6.31 4.81
#